data_e4bbede885c55c7ba3240a99fb5d296b
#
_entry.id   e4bbede885c55c7ba3240a99fb5d296b
#
_cell.length_a   1.000
_cell.length_b   1.000
_cell.length_c   1.000
_cell.angle_alpha   90.00
_cell.angle_beta   90.00
_cell.angle_gamma   90.00
#
_symmetry.space_group_name_H-M   'P 1'
#
loop_
_entity.id
_entity.type
_entity.pdbx_description
1 polymer ?
#
loop_
_entity_poly.entity_id
_entity_poly.type
_entity_poly.pdbx_seq_one_letter_code
_entity_poly.pdbx_strand_id
1 'polypeptide(L)'
;MSRTEISTIGEFGLIDHINKYVKLENETSKKGIGDDAAVISLKEGTDRMLVSTDLMLEGIHFDLSYFPLKHLGYKAAMANFSDIYAMNAYPTQLTVSLGLSKRFSIEDVEEFYAGVLLACQRHGVDLVGGDTSSSLTGLTISLTCIGMAKEEEITYRNGAKPTDL
;
A
#
# COMPACT_ATOMS: atom_id res chain seq x y z
N MET A 1 -14.54 -28.77 14.42
CA MET A 1 -14.44 -27.29 14.59
C MET A 1 -15.37 -26.68 13.56
N SER A 2 -16.24 -25.75 13.92
CA SER A 2 -17.08 -25.03 12.96
C SER A 2 -16.21 -24.07 12.16
N ARG A 3 -16.32 -24.12 10.83
CA ARG A 3 -15.67 -23.17 9.92
C ARG A 3 -16.49 -21.89 9.93
N THR A 4 -15.84 -20.76 10.16
CA THR A 4 -16.44 -19.42 10.01
C THR A 4 -15.98 -18.81 8.68
N GLU A 5 -16.92 -18.42 7.84
CA GLU A 5 -16.61 -17.79 6.56
C GLU A 5 -16.17 -16.33 6.77
N ILE A 6 -15.14 -15.91 6.04
CA ILE A 6 -14.60 -14.53 6.11
C ILE A 6 -15.69 -13.49 5.76
N SER A 7 -16.58 -13.83 4.83
CA SER A 7 -17.70 -12.97 4.44
C SER A 7 -18.63 -12.58 5.59
N THR A 8 -18.64 -13.36 6.68
CA THR A 8 -19.48 -13.09 7.87
C THR A 8 -18.99 -11.87 8.66
N ILE A 9 -17.68 -11.62 8.64
CA ILE A 9 -17.05 -10.52 9.39
C ILE A 9 -16.47 -9.43 8.47
N GLY A 10 -16.35 -9.70 7.18
CA GLY A 10 -15.76 -8.79 6.19
C GLY A 10 -14.28 -8.55 6.42
N GLU A 11 -13.72 -7.62 5.63
CA GLU A 11 -12.29 -7.29 5.65
C GLU A 11 -11.86 -6.69 7.00
N PHE A 12 -12.55 -5.66 7.46
CA PHE A 12 -12.21 -5.00 8.74
C PHE A 12 -12.35 -5.94 9.93
N GLY A 13 -13.38 -6.79 9.94
CA GLY A 13 -13.55 -7.79 10.99
C GLY A 13 -12.44 -8.85 10.98
N LEU A 14 -11.92 -9.22 9.82
CA LEU A 14 -10.76 -10.11 9.70
C LEU A 14 -9.49 -9.44 10.23
N ILE A 15 -9.26 -8.18 9.86
CA ILE A 15 -8.13 -7.39 10.34
C ILE A 15 -8.15 -7.28 11.86
N ASP A 16 -9.30 -6.92 12.44
CA ASP A 16 -9.48 -6.83 13.89
C ASP A 16 -9.27 -8.18 14.57
N HIS A 17 -9.72 -9.27 13.94
CA HIS A 17 -9.53 -10.63 14.47
C HIS A 17 -8.04 -11.00 14.53
N ILE A 18 -7.28 -10.72 13.48
CA ILE A 18 -5.84 -10.97 13.42
C ILE A 18 -5.08 -10.08 14.41
N ASN A 19 -5.46 -8.81 14.51
CA ASN A 19 -4.80 -7.84 15.38
C ASN A 19 -4.83 -8.24 16.86
N LYS A 20 -5.79 -9.04 17.29
CA LYS A 20 -5.85 -9.59 18.67
C LYS A 20 -4.64 -10.46 19.03
N TYR A 21 -3.98 -11.04 18.04
CA TYR A 21 -2.81 -11.92 18.22
C TYR A 21 -1.48 -11.20 17.96
N VAL A 22 -1.53 -9.98 17.41
CA VAL A 22 -0.33 -9.20 17.10
C VAL A 22 0.14 -8.44 18.34
N LYS A 23 1.41 -8.59 18.69
CA LYS A 23 2.07 -7.83 19.75
C LYS A 23 3.23 -7.06 19.15
N LEU A 24 3.25 -5.77 19.40
CA LEU A 24 4.39 -4.93 19.04
C LEU A 24 5.46 -5.09 20.14
N GLU A 25 6.59 -5.70 19.80
CA GLU A 25 7.68 -5.96 20.75
C GLU A 25 8.83 -4.95 20.61
N ASN A 26 8.92 -4.30 19.44
CA ASN A 26 9.91 -3.26 19.18
C ASN A 26 9.42 -1.90 19.67
N GLU A 27 10.23 -1.23 20.48
CA GLU A 27 9.95 0.11 20.97
C GLU A 27 9.81 1.16 19.86
N THR A 28 10.42 0.91 18.70
CA THR A 28 10.32 1.78 17.52
C THR A 28 8.96 1.66 16.81
N SER A 29 8.21 0.58 17.00
CA SER A 29 6.88 0.40 16.41
C SER A 29 5.85 1.20 17.20
N LYS A 30 5.47 2.39 16.75
CA LYS A 30 4.56 3.30 17.45
C LYS A 30 3.09 3.03 17.15
N LYS A 31 2.77 2.66 15.91
CA LYS A 31 1.44 2.26 15.46
C LYS A 31 1.58 1.07 14.51
N GLY A 32 0.85 0.01 14.76
CA GLY A 32 0.74 -1.13 13.87
C GLY A 32 -0.59 -1.16 13.13
N ILE A 33 -1.20 -2.35 13.05
CA ILE A 33 -2.46 -2.59 12.35
C ILE A 33 -3.59 -1.70 12.91
N GLY A 34 -4.42 -1.15 12.01
CA GLY A 34 -5.64 -0.41 12.36
C GLY A 34 -5.67 1.06 11.90
N ASP A 35 -4.72 1.44 11.05
CA ASP A 35 -4.69 2.74 10.37
C ASP A 35 -4.23 2.56 8.92
N ASP A 36 -4.15 3.63 8.12
CA ASP A 36 -3.76 3.60 6.70
C ASP A 36 -2.29 3.21 6.51
N ALA A 37 -1.44 3.52 7.51
CA ALA A 37 -0.04 3.09 7.51
C ALA A 37 0.44 2.72 8.92
N ALA A 38 1.45 1.85 8.99
CA ALA A 38 2.21 1.66 10.22
C ALA A 38 3.11 2.87 10.49
N VAL A 39 3.31 3.22 11.78
CA VAL A 39 4.19 4.32 12.20
C VAL A 39 5.38 3.77 12.97
N ILE A 40 6.57 4.06 12.47
CA ILE A 40 7.83 3.59 13.04
C ILE A 40 8.69 4.80 13.41
N SER A 41 9.15 4.88 14.66
CA SER A 41 10.09 5.92 15.07
C SER A 41 11.49 5.60 14.58
N LEU A 42 12.19 6.62 14.10
CA LEU A 42 13.63 6.55 13.88
C LEU A 42 14.36 6.66 15.22
N LYS A 43 15.61 6.25 15.27
CA LYS A 43 16.38 6.22 16.53
C LYS A 43 16.57 7.59 17.15
N GLU A 44 16.58 8.65 16.35
CA GLU A 44 16.80 10.02 16.79
C GLU A 44 15.76 10.97 16.15
N GLY A 45 15.32 11.97 16.91
CA GLY A 45 14.43 13.03 16.44
C GLY A 45 12.93 12.70 16.52
N THR A 46 12.13 13.66 16.04
CA THR A 46 10.66 13.60 16.02
C THR A 46 10.12 13.01 14.71
N ASP A 47 10.98 12.75 13.72
CA ASP A 47 10.57 12.18 12.44
C ASP A 47 10.11 10.74 12.61
N ARG A 48 9.07 10.39 11.89
CA ARG A 48 8.47 9.05 11.85
C ARG A 48 8.46 8.54 10.42
N MET A 49 8.76 7.27 10.27
CA MET A 49 8.60 6.55 9.02
C MET A 49 7.23 5.88 9.02
N LEU A 50 6.47 6.13 7.95
CA LEU A 50 5.19 5.51 7.69
C LEU A 50 5.37 4.47 6.58
N VAL A 51 4.73 3.32 6.73
CA VAL A 51 4.81 2.24 5.74
C VAL A 51 3.39 1.74 5.46
N SER A 52 2.96 1.86 4.21
CA SER A 52 1.71 1.30 3.71
C SER A 52 1.97 0.29 2.61
N THR A 53 1.10 -0.70 2.48
CA THR A 53 1.18 -1.67 1.39
C THR A 53 -0.21 -2.00 0.86
N ASP A 54 -0.32 -2.02 -0.48
CA ASP A 54 -1.51 -2.39 -1.22
C ASP A 54 -1.29 -3.66 -2.04
N LEU A 55 -2.37 -4.42 -2.20
CA LEU A 55 -2.45 -5.59 -3.07
C LEU A 55 -3.59 -5.40 -4.07
N MET A 56 -3.27 -5.45 -5.36
CA MET A 56 -4.25 -5.34 -6.44
C MET A 56 -4.24 -6.62 -7.30
N LEU A 57 -5.42 -7.16 -7.53
CA LEU A 57 -5.64 -8.40 -8.28
C LEU A 57 -6.48 -8.11 -9.53
N GLU A 58 -6.05 -8.67 -10.66
CA GLU A 58 -6.83 -8.65 -11.89
C GLU A 58 -8.19 -9.35 -11.71
N GLY A 59 -9.23 -8.77 -12.28
CA GLY A 59 -10.62 -9.24 -12.13
C GLY A 59 -11.29 -8.82 -10.82
N ILE A 60 -10.53 -8.24 -9.86
CA ILE A 60 -11.06 -7.70 -8.61
C ILE A 60 -10.91 -6.18 -8.58
N HIS A 61 -9.69 -5.66 -8.72
CA HIS A 61 -9.38 -4.23 -8.59
C HIS A 61 -9.24 -3.52 -9.93
N PHE A 62 -9.05 -4.27 -11.01
CA PHE A 62 -8.95 -3.78 -12.38
C PHE A 62 -9.27 -4.91 -13.37
N ASP A 63 -9.61 -4.51 -14.60
CA ASP A 63 -9.86 -5.41 -15.72
C ASP A 63 -9.08 -4.90 -16.95
N LEU A 64 -8.13 -5.71 -17.42
CA LEU A 64 -7.25 -5.35 -18.54
C LEU A 64 -7.97 -5.39 -19.90
N SER A 65 -9.23 -5.82 -19.98
CA SER A 65 -10.01 -5.73 -21.20
C SER A 65 -10.28 -4.27 -21.63
N TYR A 66 -10.25 -3.34 -20.68
CA TYR A 66 -10.47 -1.91 -20.92
C TYR A 66 -9.54 -0.95 -20.17
N PHE A 67 -8.70 -1.46 -19.25
CA PHE A 67 -7.81 -0.62 -18.44
C PHE A 67 -6.36 -0.72 -18.98
N PRO A 68 -5.82 0.34 -19.64
CA PRO A 68 -4.45 0.32 -20.16
C PRO A 68 -3.41 0.15 -19.05
N LEU A 69 -2.37 -0.62 -19.31
CA LEU A 69 -1.32 -0.95 -18.32
C LEU A 69 -0.61 0.30 -17.77
N LYS A 70 -0.36 1.30 -18.60
CA LYS A 70 0.22 2.58 -18.15
C LYS A 70 -0.69 3.30 -17.15
N HIS A 71 -1.99 3.32 -17.39
CA HIS A 71 -2.94 3.92 -16.45
C HIS A 71 -3.03 3.09 -15.17
N LEU A 72 -2.96 1.77 -15.28
CA LEU A 72 -2.94 0.86 -14.14
C LEU A 72 -1.72 1.11 -13.25
N GLY A 73 -0.53 1.23 -13.83
CA GLY A 73 0.70 1.53 -13.08
C GLY A 73 0.62 2.85 -12.34
N TYR A 74 0.09 3.90 -13.01
CA TYR A 74 -0.13 5.20 -12.36
C TYR A 74 -1.14 5.10 -11.22
N LYS A 75 -2.30 4.46 -11.45
CA LYS A 75 -3.34 4.23 -10.43
C LYS A 75 -2.79 3.47 -9.23
N ALA A 76 -2.04 2.39 -9.45
CA ALA A 76 -1.49 1.56 -8.38
C ALA A 76 -0.54 2.36 -7.48
N ALA A 77 0.37 3.15 -8.07
CA ALA A 77 1.25 4.02 -7.31
C ALA A 77 0.47 5.08 -6.53
N MET A 78 -0.52 5.75 -7.16
CA MET A 78 -1.32 6.78 -6.52
C MET A 78 -2.20 6.25 -5.39
N ALA A 79 -2.76 5.02 -5.51
CA ALA A 79 -3.51 4.40 -4.43
C ALA A 79 -2.62 4.25 -3.19
N ASN A 80 -1.41 3.73 -3.36
CA ASN A 80 -0.47 3.52 -2.26
C ASN A 80 0.07 4.85 -1.67
N PHE A 81 0.29 5.88 -2.52
CA PHE A 81 0.66 7.22 -2.04
C PHE A 81 -0.48 7.87 -1.24
N SER A 82 -1.73 7.58 -1.58
CA SER A 82 -2.90 8.16 -0.91
C SER A 82 -2.97 7.81 0.56
N ASP A 83 -2.55 6.60 0.96
CA ASP A 83 -2.50 6.18 2.37
C ASP A 83 -1.50 7.01 3.18
N ILE A 84 -0.34 7.29 2.57
CA ILE A 84 0.68 8.14 3.18
C ILE A 84 0.16 9.59 3.31
N TYR A 85 -0.47 10.11 2.25
CA TYR A 85 -1.07 11.44 2.29
C TYR A 85 -2.24 11.55 3.28
N ALA A 86 -3.06 10.49 3.42
CA ALA A 86 -4.17 10.45 4.37
C ALA A 86 -3.70 10.62 5.82
N MET A 87 -2.48 10.18 6.11
CA MET A 87 -1.85 10.37 7.42
C MET A 87 -1.02 11.66 7.53
N ASN A 88 -1.21 12.61 6.61
CA ASN A 88 -0.50 13.88 6.52
C ASN A 88 1.04 13.71 6.45
N ALA A 89 1.49 12.68 5.76
CA ALA A 89 2.89 12.37 5.50
C ALA A 89 3.25 12.52 4.02
N TYR A 90 4.54 12.55 3.73
CA TYR A 90 5.05 12.67 2.35
C TYR A 90 5.62 11.34 1.91
N PRO A 91 5.14 10.73 0.80
CA PRO A 91 5.74 9.52 0.24
C PRO A 91 7.15 9.83 -0.28
N THR A 92 8.08 8.92 -0.04
CA THR A 92 9.50 9.11 -0.39
C THR A 92 10.07 7.97 -1.20
N GLN A 93 9.73 6.73 -0.87
CA GLN A 93 10.19 5.53 -1.59
C GLN A 93 9.01 4.62 -1.89
N LEU A 94 9.17 3.85 -2.96
CA LEU A 94 8.21 2.83 -3.42
C LEU A 94 8.94 1.54 -3.78
N THR A 95 8.36 0.40 -3.43
CA THR A 95 8.70 -0.89 -4.00
C THR A 95 7.51 -1.47 -4.74
N VAL A 96 7.77 -2.25 -5.81
CA VAL A 96 6.73 -2.86 -6.65
C VAL A 96 7.01 -4.34 -6.80
N SER A 97 6.08 -5.19 -6.39
CA SER A 97 6.15 -6.63 -6.60
C SER A 97 5.06 -7.06 -7.57
N LEU A 98 5.44 -7.84 -8.60
CA LEU A 98 4.54 -8.30 -9.65
C LEU A 98 4.48 -9.83 -9.71
N GLY A 99 3.26 -10.37 -9.77
CA GLY A 99 3.00 -11.74 -10.19
C GLY A 99 2.48 -11.73 -11.62
N LEU A 100 3.29 -12.24 -12.57
CA LEU A 100 3.01 -12.17 -14.00
C LEU A 100 2.63 -13.54 -14.57
N SER A 101 1.48 -13.65 -15.21
CA SER A 101 1.14 -14.86 -15.98
C SER A 101 1.88 -14.86 -17.34
N LYS A 102 1.95 -16.04 -17.96
CA LYS A 102 2.68 -16.24 -19.24
C LYS A 102 2.18 -15.38 -20.42
N ARG A 103 1.04 -14.73 -20.30
CA ARG A 103 0.49 -13.86 -21.35
C ARG A 103 1.16 -12.49 -21.45
N PHE A 104 1.90 -12.07 -20.42
CA PHE A 104 2.55 -10.75 -20.39
C PHE A 104 3.90 -10.80 -21.12
N SER A 105 4.14 -9.79 -21.94
CA SER A 105 5.40 -9.53 -22.61
C SER A 105 6.26 -8.53 -21.82
N ILE A 106 7.48 -8.31 -22.27
CA ILE A 106 8.37 -7.27 -21.73
C ILE A 106 7.73 -5.90 -21.95
N GLU A 107 7.16 -5.65 -23.12
CA GLU A 107 6.52 -4.39 -23.49
C GLU A 107 5.31 -4.08 -22.58
N ASP A 108 4.55 -5.09 -22.17
CA ASP A 108 3.45 -4.93 -21.21
C ASP A 108 3.97 -4.47 -19.85
N VAL A 109 5.07 -5.04 -19.40
CA VAL A 109 5.72 -4.65 -18.14
C VAL A 109 6.31 -3.23 -18.24
N GLU A 110 6.94 -2.89 -19.36
CA GLU A 110 7.46 -1.54 -19.62
C GLU A 110 6.33 -0.50 -19.61
N GLU A 111 5.18 -0.81 -20.22
CA GLU A 111 4.02 0.09 -20.22
C GLU A 111 3.46 0.29 -18.80
N PHE A 112 3.36 -0.76 -18.00
CA PHE A 112 2.96 -0.66 -16.61
C PHE A 112 3.93 0.23 -15.80
N TYR A 113 5.24 -0.03 -15.91
CA TYR A 113 6.25 0.77 -15.21
C TYR A 113 6.33 2.20 -15.71
N ALA A 114 6.03 2.49 -16.98
CA ALA A 114 5.93 3.87 -17.46
C ALA A 114 4.85 4.67 -16.70
N GLY A 115 3.77 4.01 -16.28
CA GLY A 115 2.75 4.62 -15.42
C GLY A 115 3.25 4.84 -13.99
N VAL A 116 3.87 3.83 -13.39
CA VAL A 116 4.45 3.92 -12.04
C VAL A 116 5.48 5.04 -11.97
N LEU A 117 6.44 5.05 -12.91
CA LEU A 117 7.50 6.06 -12.94
C LEU A 117 6.97 7.48 -13.17
N LEU A 118 5.90 7.64 -13.95
CA LEU A 118 5.25 8.93 -14.10
C LEU A 118 4.65 9.44 -12.77
N ALA A 119 4.02 8.56 -11.99
CA ALA A 119 3.53 8.90 -10.66
C ALA A 119 4.70 9.26 -9.73
N CYS A 120 5.72 8.43 -9.68
CA CYS A 120 6.93 8.65 -8.89
C CYS A 120 7.58 10.01 -9.22
N GLN A 121 7.76 10.31 -10.50
CA GLN A 121 8.34 11.58 -10.94
C GLN A 121 7.51 12.80 -10.49
N ARG A 122 6.17 12.71 -10.61
CA ARG A 122 5.27 13.82 -10.24
C ARG A 122 5.22 14.10 -8.74
N HIS A 123 5.45 13.08 -7.95
CA HIS A 123 5.33 13.15 -6.49
C HIS A 123 6.69 13.13 -5.76
N GLY A 124 7.80 13.11 -6.49
CA GLY A 124 9.15 13.10 -5.90
C GLY A 124 9.46 11.81 -5.13
N VAL A 125 8.92 10.68 -5.60
CA VAL A 125 9.09 9.36 -4.97
C VAL A 125 10.12 8.55 -5.74
N ASP A 126 11.02 7.88 -5.03
CA ASP A 126 12.01 6.99 -5.62
C ASP A 126 11.48 5.55 -5.70
N LEU A 127 11.50 4.95 -6.88
CA LEU A 127 11.32 3.50 -7.03
C LEU A 127 12.63 2.82 -6.65
N VAL A 128 12.67 2.18 -5.48
CA VAL A 128 13.91 1.65 -4.87
C VAL A 128 14.06 0.14 -4.97
N GLY A 129 13.04 -0.58 -5.45
CA GLY A 129 13.14 -2.02 -5.59
C GLY A 129 11.79 -2.70 -5.83
N GLY A 130 11.77 -3.99 -5.62
CA GLY A 130 10.59 -4.83 -5.79
C GLY A 130 10.94 -6.29 -6.00
N ASP A 131 9.97 -7.05 -6.46
CA ASP A 131 10.12 -8.48 -6.78
C ASP A 131 9.29 -8.83 -8.02
N THR A 132 9.66 -9.92 -8.70
CA THR A 132 8.89 -10.45 -9.83
C THR A 132 8.79 -11.96 -9.73
N SER A 133 7.56 -12.47 -9.73
CA SER A 133 7.27 -13.89 -9.67
C SER A 133 6.29 -14.28 -10.75
N SER A 134 6.17 -15.59 -11.00
CA SER A 134 5.16 -16.13 -11.89
C SER A 134 3.80 -16.19 -11.22
N SER A 135 2.73 -15.91 -11.99
CA SER A 135 1.34 -16.14 -11.60
C SER A 135 0.68 -17.16 -12.51
N LEU A 136 -0.21 -17.96 -11.96
CA LEU A 136 -1.04 -18.87 -12.76
C LEU A 136 -2.31 -18.18 -13.28
N THR A 137 -2.74 -17.10 -12.65
CA THR A 137 -4.05 -16.46 -12.86
C THR A 137 -3.93 -14.94 -12.95
N GLY A 138 -3.54 -14.44 -14.13
CA GLY A 138 -3.55 -13.00 -14.37
C GLY A 138 -2.40 -12.21 -13.73
N LEU A 139 -2.64 -10.90 -13.54
CA LEU A 139 -1.70 -9.95 -12.97
C LEU A 139 -2.02 -9.71 -11.48
N THR A 140 -0.99 -9.89 -10.67
CA THR A 140 -1.00 -9.50 -9.25
C THR A 140 0.01 -8.39 -9.06
N ILE A 141 -0.39 -7.33 -8.36
CA ILE A 141 0.44 -6.15 -8.11
C ILE A 141 0.44 -5.90 -6.61
N SER A 142 1.60 -5.85 -5.99
CA SER A 142 1.76 -5.37 -4.61
C SER A 142 2.77 -4.23 -4.60
N LEU A 143 2.36 -3.12 -3.97
CA LEU A 143 3.22 -1.96 -3.78
C LEU A 143 3.39 -1.71 -2.29
N THR A 144 4.58 -1.28 -1.92
CA THR A 144 4.84 -0.79 -0.56
C THR A 144 5.43 0.60 -0.67
N CYS A 145 4.75 1.57 -0.07
CA CYS A 145 5.18 2.95 0.02
C CYS A 145 5.75 3.26 1.41
N ILE A 146 6.86 3.96 1.42
CA ILE A 146 7.47 4.52 2.61
C ILE A 146 7.28 6.04 2.55
N GLY A 147 6.81 6.61 3.66
CA GLY A 147 6.64 8.05 3.82
C GLY A 147 7.30 8.56 5.10
N MET A 148 7.41 9.86 5.18
CA MET A 148 7.99 10.56 6.33
C MET A 148 7.06 11.67 6.80
N ALA A 149 6.94 11.82 8.14
CA ALA A 149 6.27 12.95 8.77
C ALA A 149 6.89 13.24 10.13
N LYS A 150 6.70 14.45 10.63
CA LYS A 150 6.94 14.72 12.05
C LYS A 150 5.82 14.14 12.90
N GLU A 151 6.15 13.67 14.10
CA GLU A 151 5.19 12.99 14.97
C GLU A 151 3.93 13.84 15.26
N GLU A 152 4.10 15.12 15.49
CA GLU A 152 3.03 16.07 15.78
C GLU A 152 2.13 16.40 14.57
N GLU A 153 2.57 16.07 13.35
CA GLU A 153 1.83 16.32 12.11
C GLU A 153 1.00 15.12 11.66
N ILE A 154 1.25 13.91 12.22
CA ILE A 154 0.58 12.69 11.80
C ILE A 154 -0.91 12.74 12.14
N THR A 155 -1.74 12.52 11.12
CA THR A 155 -3.19 12.39 11.27
C THR A 155 -3.58 10.91 11.33
N TYR A 156 -4.39 10.55 12.32
CA TYR A 156 -4.87 9.20 12.52
C TYR A 156 -6.37 9.11 12.22
N ARG A 157 -6.81 7.96 11.69
CA ARG A 157 -8.20 7.68 11.30
C ARG A 157 -9.20 7.92 12.45
N ASN A 158 -8.82 7.62 13.67
CA ASN A 158 -9.65 7.75 14.86
C ASN A 158 -9.66 9.16 15.49
N GLY A 159 -9.01 10.14 14.86
CA GLY A 159 -8.94 11.51 15.35
C GLY A 159 -10.16 12.39 15.06
N ALA A 160 -10.92 12.04 14.02
CA ALA A 160 -12.06 12.84 13.54
C ALA A 160 -13.21 12.91 14.56
N LYS A 161 -13.84 14.09 14.62
CA LYS A 161 -15.01 14.37 15.47
C LYS A 161 -16.20 14.81 14.64
N PRO A 162 -17.45 14.65 15.11
CA PRO A 162 -18.65 14.99 14.34
C PRO A 162 -18.76 16.47 13.91
N THR A 163 -17.95 17.35 14.51
CA THR A 163 -17.95 18.79 14.24
C THR A 163 -16.74 19.26 13.43
N ASP A 164 -15.85 18.37 13.04
CA ASP A 164 -14.70 18.71 12.19
C ASP A 164 -15.18 19.03 10.77
N LEU A 165 -14.68 20.11 10.17
CA LEU A 165 -15.02 20.62 8.84
C LEU A 165 -13.82 20.47 7.90
#